data_4fa4bd4ff51ba5c23c615e0d3aa38947
#
_entry.id   4fa4bd4ff51ba5c23c615e0d3aa38947
#
_cell.length_a   1.000
_cell.length_b   1.000
_cell.length_c   1.000
_cell.angle_alpha   90.00
_cell.angle_beta   90.00
_cell.angle_gamma   90.00
#
_symmetry.space_group_name_H-M   'P 1'
#
loop_
_entity.id
_entity.type
_entity.pdbx_description
1 polymer ?
#
loop_
_entity_poly.entity_id
_entity_poly.type
_entity_poly.pdbx_seq_one_letter_code
_entity_poly.pdbx_strand_id
1 'polypeptide(L)'
;MKTYYNIINKVGMLTAVLFSIVTLSSCSDFLEIEPQNEITADNFWDEKSDIDQILMGCYARMASNEVISRMIVWGEFRSDNVEFSGSANDDLDLQHVLKEAITANNGFTYWKDFYEIINRCNVLIENAPLVAKADPSYKPTQMKADVAEATAIRSLMYFYLIRTFRDVPYSEEAFIDDGQELVVQPTPFSDLLDKLIASLEAIKNDALTA
;
A
#
# COMPACT_ATOMS: atom_id res chain seq x y z
N MET A 1 -52.62 -37.84 -43.11
CA MET A 1 -51.61 -38.29 -42.14
C MET A 1 -50.29 -37.47 -42.16
N LYS A 2 -49.72 -37.18 -43.33
CA LYS A 2 -48.44 -36.38 -43.41
C LYS A 2 -48.51 -34.96 -42.82
N THR A 3 -49.63 -34.28 -42.90
CA THR A 3 -49.79 -32.89 -42.42
C THR A 3 -49.85 -32.85 -40.92
N TYR A 4 -50.43 -33.79 -40.23
CA TYR A 4 -50.46 -33.89 -38.77
C TYR A 4 -49.04 -34.14 -38.16
N TYR A 5 -48.31 -35.02 -38.83
CA TYR A 5 -46.92 -35.31 -38.39
C TYR A 5 -45.99 -34.09 -38.49
N ASN A 6 -46.15 -33.27 -39.53
CA ASN A 6 -45.38 -32.03 -39.69
C ASN A 6 -45.78 -30.97 -38.69
N ILE A 7 -46.98 -30.89 -38.21
CA ILE A 7 -47.43 -29.95 -37.18
C ILE A 7 -46.88 -30.37 -35.83
N ILE A 8 -46.95 -31.67 -35.49
CA ILE A 8 -46.39 -32.18 -34.22
C ILE A 8 -44.89 -31.97 -34.14
N ASN A 9 -44.12 -32.19 -35.22
CA ASN A 9 -42.68 -31.95 -35.24
C ASN A 9 -42.33 -30.46 -35.12
N LYS A 10 -43.11 -29.57 -35.74
CA LYS A 10 -42.90 -28.13 -35.61
C LYS A 10 -43.20 -27.62 -34.18
N VAL A 11 -44.25 -28.11 -33.56
CA VAL A 11 -44.61 -27.78 -32.17
C VAL A 11 -43.57 -28.33 -31.20
N GLY A 12 -43.11 -29.59 -31.39
CA GLY A 12 -42.05 -30.18 -30.58
C GLY A 12 -40.69 -29.44 -30.70
N MET A 13 -40.38 -28.99 -31.91
CA MET A 13 -39.16 -28.19 -32.13
C MET A 13 -39.28 -26.79 -31.49
N LEU A 14 -40.44 -26.16 -31.53
CA LEU A 14 -40.68 -24.85 -30.91
C LEU A 14 -40.62 -24.93 -29.39
N THR A 15 -41.20 -25.99 -28.78
CA THR A 15 -41.12 -26.23 -27.33
C THR A 15 -39.70 -26.55 -26.87
N ALA A 16 -38.92 -27.30 -27.65
CA ALA A 16 -37.52 -27.59 -27.34
C ALA A 16 -36.64 -26.31 -27.38
N VAL A 17 -36.88 -25.44 -28.36
CA VAL A 17 -36.16 -24.12 -28.44
C VAL A 17 -36.57 -23.20 -27.30
N LEU A 18 -37.86 -23.15 -26.93
CA LEU A 18 -38.32 -22.34 -25.80
C LEU A 18 -37.72 -22.82 -24.47
N PHE A 19 -37.64 -24.13 -24.26
CA PHE A 19 -37.04 -24.73 -23.07
C PHE A 19 -35.54 -24.48 -23.00
N SER A 20 -34.83 -24.49 -24.13
CA SER A 20 -33.39 -24.19 -24.20
C SER A 20 -33.09 -22.73 -23.87
N ILE A 21 -33.97 -21.77 -24.17
CA ILE A 21 -33.79 -20.35 -23.86
C ILE A 21 -33.94 -20.08 -22.34
N VAL A 22 -34.86 -20.80 -21.68
CA VAL A 22 -35.11 -20.66 -20.23
C VAL A 22 -33.94 -21.20 -19.38
N THR A 23 -33.19 -22.20 -19.88
CA THR A 23 -32.04 -22.77 -19.16
C THR A 23 -30.75 -21.94 -19.28
N LEU A 24 -30.74 -20.94 -20.17
CA LEU A 24 -29.58 -20.04 -20.35
C LEU A 24 -29.63 -18.80 -19.46
N SER A 25 -30.70 -18.56 -18.71
CA SER A 25 -30.71 -17.54 -17.67
C SER A 25 -29.94 -18.05 -16.42
N SER A 26 -28.63 -18.10 -16.54
CA SER A 26 -27.74 -18.30 -15.39
C SER A 26 -27.83 -17.06 -14.49
N CYS A 27 -28.25 -17.21 -13.24
CA CYS A 27 -28.16 -16.16 -12.24
C CYS A 27 -26.70 -15.93 -11.97
N SER A 28 -26.12 -14.81 -12.41
CA SER A 28 -24.74 -14.37 -12.09
C SER A 28 -24.56 -14.18 -10.59
N ASP A 29 -25.59 -13.69 -9.91
CA ASP A 29 -25.56 -13.39 -8.46
C ASP A 29 -25.40 -14.64 -7.56
N PHE A 30 -25.66 -15.85 -8.07
CA PHE A 30 -25.49 -17.09 -7.29
C PHE A 30 -24.01 -17.49 -7.12
N LEU A 31 -23.13 -16.98 -7.98
CA LEU A 31 -21.68 -17.26 -7.93
C LEU A 31 -20.88 -16.16 -7.21
N GLU A 32 -21.46 -15.01 -6.95
CA GLU A 32 -20.89 -13.98 -6.11
C GLU A 32 -21.22 -14.29 -4.63
N ILE A 33 -20.44 -15.21 -4.06
CA ILE A 33 -20.48 -15.46 -2.62
C ILE A 33 -19.63 -14.35 -1.98
N GLU A 34 -20.28 -13.33 -1.45
CA GLU A 34 -19.59 -12.40 -0.56
C GLU A 34 -19.10 -13.19 0.67
N PRO A 35 -17.80 -13.21 0.96
CA PRO A 35 -17.27 -13.88 2.14
C PRO A 35 -17.86 -13.23 3.38
N GLN A 36 -18.70 -13.96 4.12
CA GLN A 36 -19.38 -13.42 5.33
C GLN A 36 -18.43 -13.11 6.49
N ASN A 37 -17.16 -13.49 6.38
CA ASN A 37 -16.14 -13.30 7.42
C ASN A 37 -14.84 -12.67 6.90
N GLU A 38 -14.79 -12.20 5.66
CA GLU A 38 -13.64 -11.46 5.13
C GLU A 38 -14.04 -10.00 4.93
N ILE A 39 -13.26 -9.11 5.52
CA ILE A 39 -13.36 -7.68 5.30
C ILE A 39 -12.83 -7.44 3.87
N THR A 40 -13.73 -7.13 2.93
CA THR A 40 -13.33 -6.72 1.59
C THR A 40 -12.82 -5.28 1.61
N ALA A 41 -11.97 -4.92 0.67
CA ALA A 41 -11.43 -3.55 0.59
C ALA A 41 -12.53 -2.47 0.53
N ASP A 42 -13.67 -2.80 -0.10
CA ASP A 42 -14.82 -1.89 -0.24
C ASP A 42 -15.59 -1.67 1.08
N ASN A 43 -15.53 -2.63 2.03
CA ASN A 43 -16.24 -2.58 3.32
C ASN A 43 -15.29 -2.28 4.49
N PHE A 44 -14.02 -1.98 4.22
CA PHE A 44 -13.02 -1.74 5.27
C PHE A 44 -13.04 -0.30 5.78
N TRP A 45 -13.49 0.67 4.97
CA TRP A 45 -13.35 2.10 5.25
C TRP A 45 -14.63 2.74 5.77
N ASP A 46 -15.20 2.21 6.87
CA ASP A 46 -16.49 2.66 7.42
C ASP A 46 -16.35 3.46 8.72
N GLU A 47 -15.38 3.13 9.56
CA GLU A 47 -15.26 3.69 10.91
C GLU A 47 -13.87 4.29 11.17
N LYS A 48 -13.82 5.25 12.11
CA LYS A 48 -12.56 5.84 12.60
C LYS A 48 -11.54 4.77 13.05
N SER A 49 -12.02 3.68 13.62
CA SER A 49 -11.18 2.57 14.07
C SER A 49 -10.34 1.95 12.94
N ASP A 50 -10.79 2.04 11.69
CA ASP A 50 -10.06 1.52 10.53
C ASP A 50 -8.85 2.40 10.21
N ILE A 51 -9.02 3.71 10.31
CA ILE A 51 -7.91 4.67 10.21
C ILE A 51 -6.89 4.43 11.31
N ASP A 52 -7.34 4.28 12.56
CA ASP A 52 -6.46 4.02 13.71
C ASP A 52 -5.65 2.72 13.51
N GLN A 53 -6.27 1.66 12.99
CA GLN A 53 -5.59 0.38 12.72
C GLN A 53 -4.50 0.52 11.66
N ILE A 54 -4.77 1.24 10.56
CA ILE A 54 -3.77 1.46 9.52
C ILE A 54 -2.63 2.33 10.03
N LEU A 55 -2.92 3.39 10.78
CA LEU A 55 -1.91 4.26 11.37
C LEU A 55 -1.00 3.47 12.34
N MET A 56 -1.60 2.68 13.23
CA MET A 56 -0.85 1.78 14.11
C MET A 56 -0.05 0.74 13.34
N GLY A 57 -0.58 0.25 12.20
CA GLY A 57 0.13 -0.62 11.28
C GLY A 57 1.38 0.03 10.66
N CYS A 58 1.35 1.33 10.37
CA CYS A 58 2.52 2.09 9.94
C CYS A 58 3.59 2.12 11.02
N TYR A 59 3.22 2.45 12.28
CA TYR A 59 4.15 2.44 13.42
C TYR A 59 4.72 1.05 13.71
N ALA A 60 3.88 0.02 13.71
CA ALA A 60 4.32 -1.35 13.92
C ALA A 60 5.33 -1.80 12.86
N ARG A 61 5.12 -1.40 11.59
CA ARG A 61 6.08 -1.70 10.53
C ARG A 61 7.37 -0.90 10.66
N MET A 62 7.30 0.37 11.05
CA MET A 62 8.49 1.19 11.35
C MET A 62 9.33 0.59 12.48
N ALA A 63 8.67 -0.02 13.47
CA ALA A 63 9.34 -0.67 14.60
C ALA A 63 9.88 -2.07 14.29
N SER A 64 9.72 -2.57 13.06
CA SER A 64 10.25 -3.87 12.68
C SER A 64 11.79 -3.86 12.60
N ASN A 65 12.40 -5.02 12.85
CA ASN A 65 13.85 -5.17 12.76
C ASN A 65 14.40 -4.81 11.38
N GLU A 66 13.66 -5.11 10.31
CA GLU A 66 14.04 -4.83 8.93
C GLU A 66 14.19 -3.34 8.67
N VAL A 67 13.28 -2.53 9.21
CA VAL A 67 13.31 -1.07 9.04
C VAL A 67 14.34 -0.43 9.99
N ILE A 68 14.28 -0.76 11.29
CA ILE A 68 15.18 -0.18 12.29
C ILE A 68 16.66 -0.47 11.98
N SER A 69 16.99 -1.72 11.63
CA SER A 69 18.36 -2.08 11.30
C SER A 69 18.87 -1.29 10.08
N ARG A 70 18.04 -1.12 9.04
CA ARG A 70 18.43 -0.29 7.89
C ARG A 70 18.58 1.19 8.24
N MET A 71 17.69 1.75 9.05
CA MET A 71 17.82 3.13 9.50
C MET A 71 19.14 3.36 10.23
N ILE A 72 19.51 2.44 11.13
CA ILE A 72 20.79 2.50 11.87
C ILE A 72 21.97 2.30 10.92
N VAL A 73 21.93 1.26 10.08
CA VAL A 73 23.04 0.95 9.16
C VAL A 73 23.26 2.08 8.15
N TRP A 74 22.20 2.62 7.56
CA TRP A 74 22.31 3.72 6.60
C TRP A 74 22.75 5.03 7.24
N GLY A 75 22.39 5.23 8.52
CA GLY A 75 22.72 6.45 9.27
C GLY A 75 24.10 6.42 9.92
N GLU A 76 24.34 5.40 10.75
CA GLU A 76 25.43 5.40 11.72
C GLU A 76 26.61 4.55 11.29
N PHE A 77 26.39 3.44 10.59
CA PHE A 77 27.46 2.51 10.23
C PHE A 77 28.42 3.04 9.16
N ARG A 78 28.05 4.11 8.47
CA ARG A 78 28.93 4.79 7.49
C ARG A 78 29.69 5.95 8.11
N SER A 79 29.76 5.99 9.43
CA SER A 79 30.54 6.99 10.20
C SER A 79 31.84 6.39 10.70
N ASP A 80 32.76 7.27 11.10
CA ASP A 80 34.04 6.89 11.70
C ASP A 80 33.92 6.32 13.12
N ASN A 81 32.70 6.24 13.65
CA ASN A 81 32.45 5.81 15.04
C ASN A 81 32.21 4.30 15.16
N VAL A 82 32.18 3.57 14.06
CA VAL A 82 31.90 2.12 14.04
C VAL A 82 32.99 1.39 13.29
N GLU A 83 33.50 0.33 13.90
CA GLU A 83 34.48 -0.58 13.27
C GLU A 83 34.12 -2.04 13.55
N PHE A 84 34.72 -2.95 12.79
CA PHE A 84 34.54 -4.37 13.01
C PHE A 84 35.32 -4.88 14.21
N SER A 85 34.71 -5.80 14.97
CA SER A 85 35.36 -6.52 16.06
C SER A 85 36.42 -7.51 15.57
N GLY A 86 36.43 -7.84 14.26
CA GLY A 86 37.31 -8.84 13.67
C GLY A 86 36.85 -10.28 13.92
N SER A 87 35.60 -10.49 14.31
CA SER A 87 35.03 -11.82 14.52
C SER A 87 34.76 -12.52 13.18
N ALA A 88 35.04 -13.83 13.12
CA ALA A 88 34.77 -14.63 11.92
C ALA A 88 33.27 -14.81 11.59
N ASN A 89 32.40 -14.45 12.53
CA ASN A 89 30.94 -14.53 12.38
C ASN A 89 30.30 -13.18 11.98
N ASP A 90 31.11 -12.18 11.62
CA ASP A 90 30.61 -10.89 11.22
C ASP A 90 29.84 -10.98 9.88
N ASP A 91 28.70 -10.31 9.82
CA ASP A 91 27.86 -10.25 8.62
C ASP A 91 28.64 -9.57 7.46
N LEU A 92 28.81 -10.31 6.35
CA LEU A 92 29.55 -9.83 5.18
C LEU A 92 28.89 -8.59 4.54
N ASP A 93 27.57 -8.54 4.53
CA ASP A 93 26.82 -7.40 3.96
C ASP A 93 27.07 -6.14 4.79
N LEU A 94 27.11 -6.28 6.11
CA LEU A 94 27.43 -5.20 7.01
C LEU A 94 28.90 -4.75 6.86
N GLN A 95 29.81 -5.70 6.65
CA GLN A 95 31.21 -5.38 6.33
C GLN A 95 31.36 -4.57 5.04
N HIS A 96 30.56 -4.93 4.01
CA HIS A 96 30.57 -4.18 2.75
C HIS A 96 30.02 -2.76 2.92
N VAL A 97 29.02 -2.55 3.81
CA VAL A 97 28.52 -1.23 4.14
C VAL A 97 29.62 -0.38 4.78
N LEU A 98 30.32 -0.91 5.81
CA LEU A 98 31.40 -0.21 6.50
C LEU A 98 32.60 0.13 5.60
N LYS A 99 32.92 -0.75 4.66
CA LYS A 99 34.01 -0.56 3.71
C LYS A 99 33.64 0.21 2.46
N GLU A 100 32.41 0.78 2.42
CA GLU A 100 31.85 1.46 1.24
C GLU A 100 31.87 0.61 -0.05
N ALA A 101 31.82 -0.71 0.08
CA ALA A 101 31.85 -1.68 -1.00
C ALA A 101 30.45 -2.30 -1.23
N ILE A 102 29.39 -1.48 -1.14
CA ILE A 102 28.00 -1.90 -1.27
C ILE A 102 27.70 -2.26 -2.72
N THR A 103 27.12 -3.45 -2.93
CA THR A 103 26.61 -3.89 -4.23
C THR A 103 25.09 -3.93 -4.22
N ALA A 104 24.47 -4.00 -5.40
CA ALA A 104 23.00 -4.11 -5.53
C ALA A 104 22.41 -5.35 -4.85
N ASN A 105 23.22 -6.40 -4.62
CA ASN A 105 22.80 -7.64 -3.96
C ASN A 105 23.00 -7.61 -2.43
N ASN A 106 23.49 -6.51 -1.87
CA ASN A 106 23.66 -6.37 -0.42
C ASN A 106 22.30 -6.35 0.28
N GLY A 107 22.11 -7.10 1.36
CA GLY A 107 20.85 -7.22 2.09
C GLY A 107 20.33 -5.90 2.66
N PHE A 108 21.19 -4.89 2.84
CA PHE A 108 20.81 -3.56 3.30
C PHE A 108 20.35 -2.61 2.17
N THR A 109 20.36 -3.05 0.89
CA THR A 109 19.89 -2.21 -0.23
C THR A 109 18.42 -2.44 -0.61
N TYR A 110 17.68 -3.28 0.10
CA TYR A 110 16.27 -3.54 -0.17
C TYR A 110 15.37 -2.41 0.32
N TRP A 111 14.51 -1.90 -0.55
CA TRP A 111 13.59 -0.79 -0.30
C TRP A 111 12.19 -1.23 0.12
N LYS A 112 11.84 -2.50 -0.06
CA LYS A 112 10.50 -3.05 0.09
C LYS A 112 9.80 -2.56 1.38
N ASP A 113 10.47 -2.69 2.52
CA ASP A 113 9.88 -2.39 3.82
C ASP A 113 9.52 -0.90 3.97
N PHE A 114 10.31 -0.01 3.38
CA PHE A 114 10.06 1.43 3.36
C PHE A 114 8.87 1.78 2.46
N TYR A 115 8.81 1.18 1.26
CA TYR A 115 7.68 1.40 0.35
C TYR A 115 6.37 0.77 0.85
N GLU A 116 6.40 -0.31 1.64
CA GLU A 116 5.22 -0.83 2.33
C GLU A 116 4.63 0.20 3.30
N ILE A 117 5.48 0.91 4.07
CA ILE A 117 5.04 1.97 4.98
C ILE A 117 4.50 3.17 4.18
N ILE A 118 5.23 3.60 3.14
CA ILE A 118 4.82 4.68 2.25
C ILE A 118 3.42 4.40 1.67
N ASN A 119 3.22 3.19 1.14
CA ASN A 119 1.94 2.81 0.56
C ASN A 119 0.81 2.80 1.60
N ARG A 120 1.05 2.27 2.82
CA ARG A 120 0.05 2.32 3.90
C ARG A 120 -0.32 3.76 4.27
N CYS A 121 0.66 4.67 4.31
CA CYS A 121 0.39 6.09 4.51
C CYS A 121 -0.45 6.69 3.37
N ASN A 122 -0.14 6.36 2.11
CA ASN A 122 -0.92 6.83 0.96
C ASN A 122 -2.37 6.33 1.04
N VAL A 123 -2.56 5.04 1.34
CA VAL A 123 -3.89 4.42 1.52
C VAL A 123 -4.68 5.13 2.63
N LEU A 124 -4.04 5.43 3.78
CA LEU A 124 -4.70 6.17 4.86
C LEU A 124 -5.09 7.58 4.41
N ILE A 125 -4.17 8.33 3.80
CA ILE A 125 -4.38 9.72 3.37
C ILE A 125 -5.54 9.80 2.36
N GLU A 126 -5.64 8.84 1.45
CA GLU A 126 -6.70 8.78 0.45
C GLU A 126 -8.06 8.46 1.06
N ASN A 127 -8.12 7.52 2.02
CA ASN A 127 -9.38 7.03 2.58
C ASN A 127 -9.89 7.83 3.80
N ALA A 128 -9.04 8.52 4.54
CA ALA A 128 -9.46 9.29 5.72
C ALA A 128 -10.61 10.29 5.45
N PRO A 129 -10.66 11.04 4.31
CA PRO A 129 -11.78 11.89 3.99
C PRO A 129 -13.08 11.13 3.69
N LEU A 130 -13.01 9.88 3.22
CA LEU A 130 -14.17 9.03 2.95
C LEU A 130 -14.77 8.53 4.27
N VAL A 131 -13.93 8.01 5.16
CA VAL A 131 -14.32 7.59 6.51
C VAL A 131 -14.92 8.75 7.31
N ALA A 132 -14.35 9.95 7.22
CA ALA A 132 -14.91 11.13 7.92
C ALA A 132 -16.31 11.56 7.42
N LYS A 133 -16.70 11.12 6.21
CA LYS A 133 -18.07 11.30 5.70
C LYS A 133 -19.01 10.19 6.17
N ALA A 134 -18.51 8.97 6.31
CA ALA A 134 -19.28 7.79 6.71
C ALA A 134 -19.49 7.78 8.24
N ASP A 135 -18.46 8.07 9.02
CA ASP A 135 -18.49 8.08 10.49
C ASP A 135 -18.58 9.50 11.08
N PRO A 136 -19.75 9.93 11.60
CA PRO A 136 -19.90 11.24 12.24
C PRO A 136 -19.06 11.43 13.52
N SER A 137 -18.54 10.34 14.11
CA SER A 137 -17.66 10.40 15.29
C SER A 137 -16.24 10.86 14.90
N TYR A 138 -15.81 10.59 13.68
CA TYR A 138 -14.53 11.01 13.14
C TYR A 138 -14.54 12.49 12.75
N LYS A 139 -14.13 13.33 13.68
CA LYS A 139 -14.20 14.78 13.48
C LYS A 139 -13.18 15.29 12.47
N PRO A 140 -13.49 16.35 11.70
CA PRO A 140 -12.56 16.90 10.71
C PRO A 140 -11.19 17.30 11.29
N THR A 141 -11.15 17.73 12.54
CA THR A 141 -9.90 18.06 13.23
C THR A 141 -9.04 16.83 13.48
N GLN A 142 -9.67 15.72 13.87
CA GLN A 142 -8.97 14.45 14.07
C GLN A 142 -8.51 13.87 12.72
N MET A 143 -9.37 13.86 11.71
CA MET A 143 -9.00 13.43 10.36
C MET A 143 -7.77 14.18 9.83
N LYS A 144 -7.73 15.50 10.00
CA LYS A 144 -6.58 16.30 9.59
C LYS A 144 -5.32 15.94 10.36
N ALA A 145 -5.43 15.66 11.66
CA ALA A 145 -4.30 15.23 12.47
C ALA A 145 -3.77 13.86 12.04
N ASP A 146 -4.63 12.89 11.79
CA ASP A 146 -4.24 11.55 11.33
C ASP A 146 -3.60 11.60 9.94
N VAL A 147 -4.13 12.41 9.03
CA VAL A 147 -3.54 12.68 7.71
C VAL A 147 -2.16 13.35 7.85
N ALA A 148 -2.04 14.31 8.77
CA ALA A 148 -0.76 14.97 9.02
C ALA A 148 0.29 13.99 9.56
N GLU A 149 -0.10 13.11 10.46
CA GLU A 149 0.74 12.08 11.03
C GLU A 149 1.21 11.07 9.95
N ALA A 150 0.30 10.56 9.13
CA ALA A 150 0.63 9.69 8.01
C ALA A 150 1.56 10.37 6.98
N THR A 151 1.32 11.67 6.69
CA THR A 151 2.18 12.44 5.79
C THR A 151 3.58 12.62 6.38
N ALA A 152 3.70 12.82 7.68
CA ALA A 152 5.00 12.93 8.36
C ALA A 152 5.76 11.59 8.31
N ILE A 153 5.09 10.47 8.58
CA ILE A 153 5.68 9.12 8.48
C ILE A 153 6.15 8.86 7.03
N ARG A 154 5.30 9.12 6.04
CA ARG A 154 5.64 8.97 4.61
C ARG A 154 6.88 9.78 4.25
N SER A 155 6.91 11.04 4.67
CA SER A 155 8.03 11.94 4.42
C SER A 155 9.33 11.45 5.08
N LEU A 156 9.25 10.91 6.29
CA LEU A 156 10.39 10.31 6.99
C LEU A 156 10.94 9.09 6.22
N MET A 157 10.08 8.21 5.72
CA MET A 157 10.50 7.04 4.95
C MET A 157 11.20 7.46 3.65
N TYR A 158 10.63 8.40 2.91
CA TYR A 158 11.28 8.95 1.73
C TYR A 158 12.60 9.67 2.05
N PHE A 159 12.67 10.39 3.16
CA PHE A 159 13.92 11.05 3.57
C PHE A 159 15.06 10.05 3.80
N TYR A 160 14.78 8.89 4.43
CA TYR A 160 15.77 7.83 4.56
C TYR A 160 16.20 7.27 3.21
N LEU A 161 15.28 7.06 2.29
CA LEU A 161 15.56 6.56 0.94
C LEU A 161 16.44 7.54 0.15
N ILE A 162 16.05 8.83 0.05
CA ILE A 162 16.80 9.82 -0.73
C ILE A 162 18.17 10.14 -0.12
N ARG A 163 18.30 10.15 1.20
CA ARG A 163 19.57 10.34 1.87
C ARG A 163 20.57 9.24 1.54
N THR A 164 20.10 8.02 1.34
CA THR A 164 20.92 6.84 1.10
C THR A 164 21.15 6.58 -0.38
N PHE A 165 20.12 6.68 -1.20
CA PHE A 165 20.11 6.25 -2.60
C PHE A 165 19.99 7.41 -3.61
N ARG A 166 19.75 8.63 -3.16
CA ARG A 166 19.54 9.86 -3.95
C ARG A 166 18.24 9.83 -4.74
N ASP A 167 18.26 9.33 -5.96
CA ASP A 167 17.12 9.34 -6.87
C ASP A 167 16.31 8.05 -6.67
N VAL A 168 15.05 8.19 -6.24
CA VAL A 168 14.18 7.06 -5.93
C VAL A 168 12.78 7.26 -6.53
N PRO A 169 12.03 6.19 -6.83
CA PRO A 169 10.64 6.31 -7.25
C PRO A 169 9.79 7.05 -6.20
N TYR A 170 9.00 8.04 -6.64
CA TYR A 170 8.10 8.79 -5.77
C TYR A 170 6.67 8.67 -6.23
N SER A 171 5.79 8.27 -5.32
CA SER A 171 4.34 8.25 -5.51
C SER A 171 3.60 8.69 -4.27
N GLU A 172 2.54 9.46 -4.46
CA GLU A 172 1.54 9.79 -3.43
C GLU A 172 0.24 8.99 -3.61
N GLU A 173 0.16 8.21 -4.69
CA GLU A 173 -0.98 7.34 -4.98
C GLU A 173 -0.91 6.07 -4.13
N ALA A 174 -2.09 5.61 -3.67
CA ALA A 174 -2.23 4.33 -3.01
C ALA A 174 -2.24 3.20 -4.06
N PHE A 175 -1.40 2.20 -3.84
CA PHE A 175 -1.41 0.96 -4.63
C PHE A 175 -2.19 -0.10 -3.85
N ILE A 176 -3.40 -0.41 -4.31
CA ILE A 176 -4.34 -1.33 -3.65
C ILE A 176 -4.70 -2.54 -4.51
N ASP A 177 -4.37 -2.51 -5.80
CA ASP A 177 -4.72 -3.52 -6.79
C ASP A 177 -3.49 -3.91 -7.62
N ASP A 178 -3.32 -5.22 -7.86
CA ASP A 178 -2.26 -5.78 -8.72
C ASP A 178 -2.39 -5.35 -10.19
N GLY A 179 -3.55 -4.83 -10.60
CA GLY A 179 -3.79 -4.27 -11.93
C GLY A 179 -3.25 -2.86 -12.14
N GLN A 180 -2.85 -2.17 -11.07
CA GLN A 180 -2.26 -0.83 -11.16
C GLN A 180 -0.84 -0.90 -11.72
N GLU A 181 -0.50 0.01 -12.64
CA GLU A 181 0.85 0.08 -13.20
C GLU A 181 1.84 0.61 -12.14
N LEU A 182 2.76 -0.26 -11.70
CA LEU A 182 3.77 0.05 -10.68
C LEU A 182 5.06 0.66 -11.23
N VAL A 183 5.10 1.06 -12.52
CA VAL A 183 6.29 1.61 -13.14
C VAL A 183 6.41 3.10 -12.81
N VAL A 184 7.00 3.40 -11.67
CA VAL A 184 7.32 4.78 -11.25
C VAL A 184 8.77 5.08 -11.55
N GLN A 185 9.02 6.12 -12.35
CA GLN A 185 10.38 6.57 -12.65
C GLN A 185 11.03 7.22 -11.42
N PRO A 186 12.35 7.08 -11.23
CA PRO A 186 13.05 7.75 -10.15
C PRO A 186 12.91 9.29 -10.26
N THR A 187 12.57 9.90 -9.14
CA THR A 187 12.53 11.36 -9.00
C THR A 187 13.90 11.85 -8.50
N PRO A 188 14.48 12.91 -9.10
CA PRO A 188 15.74 13.46 -8.63
C PRO A 188 15.70 13.89 -7.17
N PHE A 189 16.83 13.70 -6.47
CA PHE A 189 16.96 14.02 -5.02
C PHE A 189 16.48 15.42 -4.65
N SER A 190 16.91 16.46 -5.42
CA SER A 190 16.52 17.85 -5.12
C SER A 190 15.02 18.05 -5.20
N ASP A 191 14.40 17.54 -6.27
CA ASP A 191 12.99 17.73 -6.54
C ASP A 191 12.14 16.98 -5.50
N LEU A 192 12.59 15.80 -5.08
CA LEU A 192 11.91 15.03 -4.06
C LEU A 192 12.07 15.68 -2.68
N LEU A 193 13.25 16.20 -2.35
CA LEU A 193 13.46 16.92 -1.10
C LEU A 193 12.55 18.15 -0.98
N ASP A 194 12.41 18.93 -2.05
CA ASP A 194 11.51 20.09 -2.10
C ASP A 194 10.04 19.66 -1.92
N LYS A 195 9.62 18.53 -2.52
CA LYS A 195 8.27 17.96 -2.32
C LYS A 195 8.04 17.55 -0.86
N LEU A 196 9.01 16.90 -0.22
CA LEU A 196 8.90 16.50 1.18
C LEU A 196 8.78 17.71 2.11
N ILE A 197 9.58 18.75 1.87
CA ILE A 197 9.51 20.02 2.65
C ILE A 197 8.12 20.65 2.46
N ALA A 198 7.64 20.77 1.23
CA ALA A 198 6.33 21.33 0.94
C ALA A 198 5.20 20.54 1.63
N SER A 199 5.27 19.21 1.61
CA SER A 199 4.29 18.35 2.28
C SER A 199 4.26 18.56 3.79
N LEU A 200 5.44 18.63 4.44
CA LEU A 200 5.55 18.89 5.86
C LEU A 200 5.08 20.30 6.26
N GLU A 201 5.41 21.31 5.45
CA GLU A 201 4.92 22.68 5.64
C GLU A 201 3.39 22.77 5.56
N ALA A 202 2.77 22.01 4.66
CA ALA A 202 1.32 22.00 4.48
C ALA A 202 0.57 21.45 5.70
N ILE A 203 1.15 20.48 6.41
CA ILE A 203 0.50 19.78 7.54
C ILE A 203 0.89 20.34 8.91
N LYS A 204 1.85 21.25 9.02
CA LYS A 204 2.43 21.67 10.30
C LYS A 204 1.42 22.22 11.32
N ASN A 205 0.29 22.76 10.86
CA ASN A 205 -0.75 23.31 11.73
C ASN A 205 -1.87 22.31 12.03
N ASP A 206 -1.91 21.17 11.33
CA ASP A 206 -2.91 20.13 11.51
C ASP A 206 -2.41 19.01 12.43
N ALA A 207 -1.08 18.92 12.66
CA ALA A 207 -0.51 17.99 13.62
C ALA A 207 -1.00 18.30 15.04
N LEU A 208 -1.35 17.25 15.80
CA LEU A 208 -1.72 17.39 17.20
C LEU A 208 -0.50 17.93 17.98
N THR A 209 -0.73 19.03 18.66
CA THR A 209 0.25 19.50 19.67
C THR A 209 0.12 18.62 20.91
N ALA A 210 1.23 18.02 21.33
CA ALA A 210 1.31 17.22 22.54
C ALA A 210 0.95 18.06 23.80
#